data_611a62bd2b987209eeda5dde9d63eac4
#
_entry.id   611a62bd2b987209eeda5dde9d63eac4
#
_cell.length_a   1.000
_cell.length_b   1.000
_cell.length_c   1.000
_cell.angle_alpha   90.00
_cell.angle_beta   90.00
_cell.angle_gamma   90.00
#
_symmetry.space_group_name_H-M   'P 1'
#
loop_
_entity.id
_entity.type
_entity.pdbx_description
1 polymer ?
#
loop_
_entity_poly.entity_id
_entity_poly.type
_entity_poly.pdbx_seq_one_letter_code
_entity_poly.pdbx_strand_id
1 'polypeptide(L)'
;MSAAIYLSVRGALLAGAGLLLSACRQEPPAALGTLEWDRITVPAPAAETIVGIRVHEGQQVAAGAALLQLEPIRTAAQLQALEAQASQAGKALQELREGPRREDIDRARANLASARAQAVDASAYYRRLQPLGRQQLVAAADVDRARAAAGSAQGAVQAAEQALLALEHGTRVEQVAQGEAALQSAQAQAAAQAVTLRKLDLVAPRAGRVDALPYRLGDQAPVGAPLVVLLVGDHPYARVYLPEPLRLKVRVGQAAQVHLQGRVCAASAAIPASRRTTRSVATTCRG
;
A
#
# COMPACT_ATOMS: atom_id res chain seq x y z
N MET A 1 41.60 57.85 -76.66
CA MET A 1 40.63 56.82 -76.43
C MET A 1 41.15 55.87 -75.34
N SER A 2 41.43 56.28 -74.06
CA SER A 2 41.96 55.35 -73.03
C SER A 2 41.45 55.62 -71.62
N ALA A 3 40.44 56.45 -71.40
CA ALA A 3 39.93 56.80 -70.09
C ALA A 3 38.63 56.07 -69.67
N ALA A 4 37.88 55.48 -70.66
CA ALA A 4 36.60 54.87 -70.38
C ALA A 4 36.62 53.40 -69.93
N ILE A 5 37.74 52.68 -70.12
CA ILE A 5 37.83 51.25 -69.79
C ILE A 5 38.20 50.99 -68.25
N TYR A 6 38.86 51.96 -67.64
CA TYR A 6 39.23 51.79 -66.19
C TYR A 6 38.10 52.04 -65.23
N LEU A 7 37.02 52.71 -65.60
CA LEU A 7 35.86 52.97 -64.70
C LEU A 7 34.90 51.79 -64.63
N SER A 8 34.79 50.98 -65.68
CA SER A 8 33.92 49.79 -65.72
C SER A 8 34.48 48.62 -64.93
N VAL A 9 35.78 48.47 -64.89
CA VAL A 9 36.40 47.38 -64.14
C VAL A 9 36.38 47.58 -62.60
N ARG A 10 36.43 48.85 -62.16
CA ARG A 10 36.28 49.15 -60.68
C ARG A 10 34.86 48.99 -60.19
N GLY A 11 33.88 49.29 -61.02
CA GLY A 11 32.45 49.06 -60.72
C GLY A 11 32.08 47.58 -60.61
N ALA A 12 32.62 46.73 -61.48
CA ALA A 12 32.39 45.28 -61.46
C ALA A 12 33.10 44.62 -60.32
N LEU A 13 34.29 45.05 -59.85
CA LEU A 13 34.99 44.52 -58.70
C LEU A 13 34.31 44.90 -57.41
N LEU A 14 33.72 46.07 -57.24
CA LEU A 14 32.98 46.49 -56.06
C LEU A 14 31.59 45.79 -55.97
N ALA A 15 30.93 45.52 -57.07
CA ALA A 15 29.70 44.73 -57.09
C ALA A 15 29.94 43.24 -56.76
N GLY A 16 31.07 42.66 -57.25
CA GLY A 16 31.44 41.29 -56.93
C GLY A 16 31.86 41.10 -55.47
N ALA A 17 32.52 42.08 -54.83
CA ALA A 17 32.88 42.05 -53.42
C ALA A 17 31.64 42.16 -52.48
N GLY A 18 30.59 42.90 -52.89
CA GLY A 18 29.35 43.00 -52.14
C GLY A 18 28.50 41.72 -52.16
N LEU A 19 28.54 40.94 -53.23
CA LEU A 19 27.83 39.62 -53.31
C LEU A 19 28.54 38.52 -52.51
N LEU A 20 29.83 38.57 -52.36
CA LEU A 20 30.60 37.57 -51.55
C LEU A 20 30.43 37.77 -50.05
N LEU A 21 30.04 38.94 -49.55
CA LEU A 21 29.78 39.22 -48.16
C LEU A 21 28.37 38.80 -47.68
N SER A 22 27.45 38.51 -48.63
CA SER A 22 26.09 38.03 -48.31
C SER A 22 25.98 36.52 -48.09
N ALA A 23 27.04 35.73 -48.39
CA ALA A 23 26.99 34.27 -48.39
C ALA A 23 27.27 33.62 -47.03
N CYS A 24 27.68 34.36 -45.97
CA CYS A 24 27.95 33.83 -44.65
C CYS A 24 26.80 34.21 -43.68
N ARG A 25 25.56 33.90 -44.00
CA ARG A 25 24.52 33.79 -42.95
C ARG A 25 24.81 32.48 -42.23
N GLN A 26 25.59 32.51 -41.18
CA GLN A 26 25.62 31.40 -40.25
C GLN A 26 24.22 31.20 -39.68
N GLU A 27 23.57 30.12 -40.07
CA GLU A 27 22.33 29.72 -39.44
C GLU A 27 22.57 29.58 -37.95
N PRO A 28 21.70 30.12 -37.07
CA PRO A 28 21.83 29.98 -35.66
C PRO A 28 21.91 28.48 -35.31
N PRO A 29 22.78 28.08 -34.39
CA PRO A 29 22.95 26.68 -34.04
C PRO A 29 21.64 26.10 -33.56
N ALA A 30 21.06 25.19 -34.36
CA ALA A 30 19.82 24.50 -34.04
C ALA A 30 20.09 23.18 -33.33
N ALA A 31 19.39 22.96 -32.25
CA ALA A 31 19.37 21.67 -31.56
C ALA A 31 18.13 20.87 -31.98
N LEU A 32 18.35 19.61 -32.37
CA LEU A 32 17.25 18.71 -32.69
C LEU A 32 16.61 18.15 -31.46
N GLY A 33 15.30 17.89 -31.49
CA GLY A 33 14.57 17.35 -30.36
C GLY A 33 13.21 16.79 -30.77
N THR A 34 12.50 16.26 -29.75
CA THR A 34 11.15 15.73 -29.89
C THR A 34 10.18 16.57 -29.08
N LEU A 35 8.95 16.72 -29.56
CA LEU A 35 7.87 17.30 -28.79
C LEU A 35 7.18 16.20 -27.99
N GLU A 36 7.12 16.36 -26.69
CA GLU A 36 6.61 15.35 -25.77
C GLU A 36 5.55 15.95 -24.82
N TRP A 37 4.73 15.09 -24.29
CA TRP A 37 3.82 15.38 -23.19
C TRP A 37 4.21 14.58 -21.95
N ASP A 38 3.92 15.11 -20.77
CA ASP A 38 3.97 14.31 -19.57
C ASP A 38 2.90 13.22 -19.64
N ARG A 39 3.31 11.98 -19.40
CA ARG A 39 2.44 10.81 -19.44
C ARG A 39 2.26 10.21 -18.08
N ILE A 40 1.01 9.89 -17.74
CA ILE A 40 0.67 9.08 -16.58
C ILE A 40 0.00 7.81 -17.11
N THR A 41 0.47 6.68 -16.59
CA THR A 41 -0.13 5.38 -16.88
C THR A 41 -1.00 4.97 -15.71
N VAL A 42 -2.24 4.55 -16.00
CA VAL A 42 -3.15 3.95 -15.03
C VAL A 42 -3.01 2.43 -15.15
N PRO A 43 -2.34 1.75 -14.19
CA PRO A 43 -2.09 0.32 -14.30
C PRO A 43 -3.27 -0.51 -13.81
N ALA A 44 -3.34 -1.76 -14.26
CA ALA A 44 -4.27 -2.77 -13.78
C ALA A 44 -3.96 -3.13 -12.31
N PRO A 45 -4.88 -2.94 -11.35
CA PRO A 45 -4.67 -3.29 -9.95
C PRO A 45 -4.80 -4.79 -9.67
N ALA A 46 -5.51 -5.52 -10.52
CA ALA A 46 -5.71 -6.96 -10.47
C ALA A 46 -5.85 -7.53 -11.88
N ALA A 47 -5.59 -8.83 -12.05
CA ALA A 47 -5.76 -9.52 -13.33
C ALA A 47 -7.23 -9.93 -13.52
N GLU A 48 -8.07 -8.94 -13.84
CA GLU A 48 -9.51 -9.10 -14.05
C GLU A 48 -9.90 -8.65 -15.46
N THR A 49 -11.06 -9.11 -15.92
CA THR A 49 -11.62 -8.77 -17.23
C THR A 49 -12.14 -7.34 -17.25
N ILE A 50 -11.94 -6.62 -18.34
CA ILE A 50 -12.49 -5.28 -18.56
C ILE A 50 -13.98 -5.42 -18.93
N VAL A 51 -14.87 -4.96 -18.03
CA VAL A 51 -16.32 -5.04 -18.20
C VAL A 51 -16.95 -3.71 -18.63
N GLY A 52 -16.19 -2.62 -18.58
CA GLY A 52 -16.68 -1.32 -19.03
C GLY A 52 -15.55 -0.36 -19.36
N ILE A 53 -15.68 0.36 -20.48
CA ILE A 53 -14.80 1.46 -20.88
C ILE A 53 -15.68 2.69 -21.02
N ARG A 54 -15.36 3.76 -20.27
CA ARG A 54 -16.17 4.99 -20.18
C ARG A 54 -15.57 6.17 -20.90
N VAL A 55 -14.41 5.99 -21.50
CA VAL A 55 -13.66 7.04 -22.20
C VAL A 55 -13.18 6.53 -23.56
N HIS A 56 -12.83 7.44 -24.45
CA HIS A 56 -12.22 7.15 -25.74
C HIS A 56 -10.91 7.91 -25.92
N GLU A 57 -10.07 7.46 -26.83
CA GLU A 57 -8.81 8.13 -27.17
C GLU A 57 -9.06 9.56 -27.67
N GLY A 58 -8.22 10.49 -27.25
CA GLY A 58 -8.38 11.92 -27.55
C GLY A 58 -9.30 12.69 -26.59
N GLN A 59 -10.08 12.01 -25.74
CA GLN A 59 -11.02 12.64 -24.80
C GLN A 59 -10.29 13.38 -23.68
N GLN A 60 -10.76 14.58 -23.35
CA GLN A 60 -10.36 15.30 -22.14
C GLN A 60 -11.09 14.75 -20.92
N VAL A 61 -10.35 14.50 -19.85
CA VAL A 61 -10.88 13.99 -18.59
C VAL A 61 -10.42 14.86 -17.41
N ALA A 62 -11.30 15.09 -16.46
CA ALA A 62 -10.97 15.72 -15.18
C ALA A 62 -10.32 14.71 -14.20
N ALA A 63 -9.61 15.20 -13.20
CA ALA A 63 -9.17 14.36 -12.11
C ALA A 63 -10.38 13.69 -11.41
N GLY A 64 -10.28 12.38 -11.12
CA GLY A 64 -11.37 11.59 -10.55
C GLY A 64 -12.42 11.10 -11.56
N ALA A 65 -12.34 11.48 -12.85
CA ALA A 65 -13.25 10.97 -13.88
C ALA A 65 -13.09 9.45 -14.03
N ALA A 66 -14.21 8.73 -14.14
CA ALA A 66 -14.21 7.30 -14.38
C ALA A 66 -13.67 6.98 -15.77
N LEU A 67 -12.68 6.07 -15.83
CA LEU A 67 -12.01 5.67 -17.05
C LEU A 67 -12.52 4.34 -17.58
N LEU A 68 -12.34 3.29 -16.78
CA LEU A 68 -12.80 1.95 -17.10
C LEU A 68 -13.09 1.15 -15.82
N GLN A 69 -13.79 0.05 -15.98
CA GLN A 69 -14.20 -0.83 -14.89
C GLN A 69 -13.73 -2.26 -15.16
N LEU A 70 -13.09 -2.86 -14.17
CA LEU A 70 -12.73 -4.27 -14.15
C LEU A 70 -13.81 -5.08 -13.44
N GLU A 71 -13.89 -6.38 -13.74
CA GLU A 71 -14.86 -7.28 -13.13
C GLU A 71 -14.60 -7.45 -11.63
N PRO A 72 -15.60 -7.17 -10.75
CA PRO A 72 -15.37 -7.19 -9.30
C PRO A 72 -15.66 -8.54 -8.64
N ILE A 73 -16.30 -9.50 -9.32
CA ILE A 73 -16.90 -10.70 -8.71
C ILE A 73 -15.89 -11.50 -7.88
N ARG A 74 -14.73 -11.83 -8.47
CA ARG A 74 -13.70 -12.62 -7.80
C ARG A 74 -13.09 -11.84 -6.62
N THR A 75 -12.76 -10.60 -6.84
CA THR A 75 -12.15 -9.72 -5.82
C THR A 75 -13.12 -9.43 -4.67
N ALA A 76 -14.43 -9.27 -4.96
CA ALA A 76 -15.49 -9.13 -3.95
C ALA A 76 -15.67 -10.40 -3.12
N ALA A 77 -15.67 -11.58 -3.76
CA ALA A 77 -15.76 -12.86 -3.06
C ALA A 77 -14.55 -13.09 -2.13
N GLN A 78 -13.35 -12.70 -2.56
CA GLN A 78 -12.15 -12.74 -1.72
C GLN A 78 -12.26 -11.79 -0.51
N LEU A 79 -12.79 -10.59 -0.71
CA LEU A 79 -13.04 -9.64 0.39
C LEU A 79 -14.01 -10.26 1.41
N GLN A 80 -15.13 -10.80 0.94
CA GLN A 80 -16.11 -11.44 1.82
C GLN A 80 -15.51 -12.60 2.63
N ALA A 81 -14.64 -13.41 2.05
CA ALA A 81 -13.94 -14.49 2.75
C ALA A 81 -13.01 -13.93 3.86
N LEU A 82 -12.28 -12.85 3.58
CA LEU A 82 -11.40 -12.21 4.58
C LEU A 82 -12.20 -11.49 5.69
N GLU A 83 -13.34 -10.90 5.38
CA GLU A 83 -14.26 -10.33 6.38
C GLU A 83 -14.84 -11.43 7.30
N ALA A 84 -15.20 -12.58 6.74
CA ALA A 84 -15.65 -13.73 7.53
C ALA A 84 -14.53 -14.22 8.47
N GLN A 85 -13.28 -14.26 7.99
CA GLN A 85 -12.12 -14.62 8.80
C GLN A 85 -11.86 -13.61 9.92
N ALA A 86 -11.99 -12.31 9.66
CA ALA A 86 -11.89 -11.26 10.69
C ALA A 86 -13.03 -11.39 11.73
N SER A 87 -14.24 -11.71 11.30
CA SER A 87 -15.37 -12.00 12.18
C SER A 87 -15.10 -13.22 13.08
N GLN A 88 -14.54 -14.29 12.51
CA GLN A 88 -14.17 -15.48 13.28
C GLN A 88 -13.11 -15.15 14.35
N ALA A 89 -12.07 -14.41 13.99
CA ALA A 89 -11.05 -13.96 14.95
C ALA A 89 -11.65 -13.08 16.05
N GLY A 90 -12.63 -12.22 15.71
CA GLY A 90 -13.35 -11.41 16.67
C GLY A 90 -14.16 -12.24 17.68
N LYS A 91 -14.85 -13.30 17.22
CA LYS A 91 -15.56 -14.23 18.09
C LYS A 91 -14.65 -15.02 19.01
N ALA A 92 -13.50 -15.48 18.48
CA ALA A 92 -12.49 -16.16 19.30
C ALA A 92 -11.91 -15.23 20.39
N LEU A 93 -11.65 -13.97 20.06
CA LEU A 93 -11.24 -12.97 21.05
C LEU A 93 -12.31 -12.72 22.11
N GLN A 94 -13.58 -12.64 21.70
CA GLN A 94 -14.69 -12.48 22.61
C GLN A 94 -14.76 -13.65 23.59
N GLU A 95 -14.61 -14.90 23.15
CA GLU A 95 -14.55 -16.09 23.99
C GLU A 95 -13.40 -16.02 25.00
N LEU A 96 -12.20 -15.60 24.55
CA LEU A 96 -11.05 -15.41 25.46
C LEU A 96 -11.32 -14.35 26.53
N ARG A 97 -12.03 -13.26 26.20
CA ARG A 97 -12.37 -12.18 27.13
C ARG A 97 -13.49 -12.56 28.10
N GLU A 98 -14.43 -13.36 27.66
CA GLU A 98 -15.52 -13.88 28.53
C GLU A 98 -14.96 -14.87 29.56
N GLY A 99 -13.88 -15.58 29.20
CA GLY A 99 -13.22 -16.52 30.09
C GLY A 99 -14.04 -17.77 30.41
N PRO A 100 -13.78 -18.45 31.56
CA PRO A 100 -14.46 -19.67 31.97
C PRO A 100 -15.96 -19.43 32.20
N ARG A 101 -16.74 -20.44 31.89
CA ARG A 101 -18.21 -20.38 32.08
C ARG A 101 -18.53 -20.40 33.60
N ARG A 102 -19.61 -19.74 33.97
CA ARG A 102 -20.10 -19.70 35.34
C ARG A 102 -20.34 -21.11 35.90
N GLU A 103 -20.85 -22.00 35.06
CA GLU A 103 -21.12 -23.40 35.45
C GLU A 103 -19.84 -24.16 35.83
N ASP A 104 -18.70 -23.85 35.17
CA ASP A 104 -17.42 -24.47 35.50
C ASP A 104 -16.87 -23.95 36.83
N ILE A 105 -17.01 -22.66 37.11
CA ILE A 105 -16.68 -22.02 38.36
C ILE A 105 -17.56 -22.58 39.49
N ASP A 106 -18.87 -22.71 39.30
CA ASP A 106 -19.78 -23.23 40.31
C ASP A 106 -19.52 -24.71 40.59
N ARG A 107 -19.14 -25.49 39.57
CA ARG A 107 -18.71 -26.89 39.75
C ARG A 107 -17.41 -26.96 40.57
N ALA A 108 -16.45 -26.12 40.35
CA ALA A 108 -15.20 -26.05 41.11
C ALA A 108 -15.47 -25.65 42.57
N ARG A 109 -16.40 -24.71 42.81
CA ARG A 109 -16.84 -24.33 44.17
C ARG A 109 -17.48 -25.50 44.92
N ALA A 110 -18.35 -26.25 44.24
CA ALA A 110 -18.97 -27.44 44.82
C ALA A 110 -17.92 -28.52 45.17
N ASN A 111 -16.95 -28.75 44.28
CA ASN A 111 -15.84 -29.67 44.52
C ASN A 111 -15.00 -29.24 45.74
N LEU A 112 -14.70 -27.95 45.88
CA LEU A 112 -13.97 -27.43 47.05
C LEU A 112 -14.78 -27.61 48.33
N ALA A 113 -16.08 -27.35 48.30
CA ALA A 113 -16.96 -27.56 49.48
C ALA A 113 -16.98 -29.03 49.91
N SER A 114 -17.05 -29.98 48.96
CA SER A 114 -16.94 -31.42 49.23
C SER A 114 -15.61 -31.80 49.81
N ALA A 115 -14.48 -31.34 49.25
CA ALA A 115 -13.14 -31.60 49.75
C ALA A 115 -12.97 -31.07 51.21
N ARG A 116 -13.50 -29.86 51.48
CA ARG A 116 -13.46 -29.28 52.84
C ARG A 116 -14.25 -30.11 53.86
N ALA A 117 -15.43 -30.61 53.50
CA ALA A 117 -16.23 -31.47 54.33
C ALA A 117 -15.48 -32.77 54.68
N GLN A 118 -14.85 -33.41 53.69
CA GLN A 118 -14.02 -34.62 53.88
C GLN A 118 -12.80 -34.35 54.77
N ALA A 119 -12.13 -33.22 54.60
CA ALA A 119 -10.99 -32.84 55.42
C ALA A 119 -11.36 -32.58 56.90
N VAL A 120 -12.52 -31.95 57.09
CA VAL A 120 -13.07 -31.75 58.46
C VAL A 120 -13.34 -33.09 59.14
N ASP A 121 -14.01 -34.04 58.46
CA ASP A 121 -14.31 -35.37 59.00
C ASP A 121 -13.02 -36.18 59.32
N ALA A 122 -12.10 -36.28 58.35
CA ALA A 122 -10.83 -36.98 58.50
C ALA A 122 -9.95 -36.39 59.67
N SER A 123 -9.92 -35.05 59.72
CA SER A 123 -9.19 -34.37 60.83
C SER A 123 -9.86 -34.55 62.16
N ALA A 124 -11.18 -34.57 62.25
CA ALA A 124 -11.93 -34.85 63.47
C ALA A 124 -11.70 -36.32 63.95
N TYR A 125 -11.68 -37.28 63.01
CA TYR A 125 -11.39 -38.67 63.30
C TYR A 125 -9.95 -38.86 63.87
N TYR A 126 -8.97 -38.24 63.16
CA TYR A 126 -7.57 -38.28 63.68
C TYR A 126 -7.45 -37.65 65.06
N ARG A 127 -8.06 -36.49 65.31
CA ARG A 127 -8.07 -35.81 66.60
C ARG A 127 -8.69 -36.70 67.72
N ARG A 128 -9.70 -37.50 67.43
CA ARG A 128 -10.31 -38.47 68.43
C ARG A 128 -9.36 -39.62 68.69
N LEU A 129 -8.67 -40.21 67.72
CA LEU A 129 -7.77 -41.32 67.87
C LEU A 129 -6.43 -40.96 68.56
N GLN A 130 -5.94 -39.74 68.35
CA GLN A 130 -4.62 -39.31 68.86
C GLN A 130 -4.47 -39.46 70.36
N PRO A 131 -5.39 -39.05 71.30
CA PRO A 131 -5.30 -39.25 72.71
C PRO A 131 -5.44 -40.71 73.07
N LEU A 132 -6.28 -41.52 72.44
CA LEU A 132 -6.48 -42.91 72.63
C LEU A 132 -5.19 -43.73 72.33
N GLY A 133 -4.47 -43.34 71.26
CA GLY A 133 -3.17 -43.90 70.90
C GLY A 133 -2.12 -43.64 71.97
N ARG A 134 -2.08 -42.42 72.53
CA ARG A 134 -1.17 -42.10 73.68
C ARG A 134 -1.45 -42.92 74.91
N GLN A 135 -2.71 -43.33 75.13
CA GLN A 135 -3.13 -44.18 76.23
C GLN A 135 -3.02 -45.68 75.91
N GLN A 136 -2.48 -46.05 74.73
CA GLN A 136 -2.35 -47.40 74.19
C GLN A 136 -3.71 -48.17 74.08
N LEU A 137 -4.82 -47.42 73.92
CA LEU A 137 -6.19 -47.99 73.78
C LEU A 137 -6.54 -48.34 72.33
N VAL A 138 -5.70 -47.91 71.39
CA VAL A 138 -5.81 -48.23 69.97
C VAL A 138 -4.42 -48.52 69.37
N ALA A 139 -4.37 -49.27 68.25
CA ALA A 139 -3.08 -49.62 67.64
C ALA A 139 -2.43 -48.37 67.02
N ALA A 140 -1.10 -48.25 67.12
CA ALA A 140 -0.34 -47.14 66.54
C ALA A 140 -0.58 -47.04 65.03
N ALA A 141 -0.70 -48.16 64.32
CA ALA A 141 -1.00 -48.24 62.93
C ALA A 141 -2.36 -47.57 62.56
N ASP A 142 -3.36 -47.56 63.42
CA ASP A 142 -4.66 -46.92 63.16
C ASP A 142 -4.54 -45.41 63.37
N VAL A 143 -3.74 -44.94 64.32
CA VAL A 143 -3.45 -43.48 64.45
C VAL A 143 -2.66 -42.98 63.28
N ASP A 144 -1.66 -43.74 62.80
CA ASP A 144 -0.86 -43.35 61.63
C ASP A 144 -1.74 -43.32 60.32
N ARG A 145 -2.63 -44.30 60.18
CA ARG A 145 -3.59 -44.35 59.06
C ARG A 145 -4.54 -43.15 59.12
N ALA A 146 -5.07 -42.81 60.28
CA ALA A 146 -5.94 -41.66 60.44
C ALA A 146 -5.22 -40.35 60.20
N ARG A 147 -3.94 -40.24 60.61
CA ARG A 147 -3.10 -39.07 60.28
C ARG A 147 -2.83 -38.93 58.81
N ALA A 148 -2.49 -40.04 58.13
CA ALA A 148 -2.28 -40.03 56.67
C ALA A 148 -3.56 -39.63 55.90
N ALA A 149 -4.73 -40.16 56.33
CA ALA A 149 -6.02 -39.78 55.72
C ALA A 149 -6.35 -38.30 55.91
N ALA A 150 -6.11 -37.71 57.09
CA ALA A 150 -6.29 -36.30 57.35
C ALA A 150 -5.33 -35.44 56.49
N GLY A 151 -4.07 -35.85 56.33
CA GLY A 151 -3.10 -35.17 55.45
C GLY A 151 -3.51 -35.23 53.99
N SER A 152 -3.96 -36.39 53.50
CA SER A 152 -4.47 -36.54 52.12
C SER A 152 -5.70 -35.68 51.86
N ALA A 153 -6.66 -35.67 52.79
CA ALA A 153 -7.86 -34.83 52.66
C ALA A 153 -7.52 -33.32 52.65
N GLN A 154 -6.54 -32.90 53.44
CA GLN A 154 -6.06 -31.50 53.40
C GLN A 154 -5.38 -31.15 52.08
N GLY A 155 -4.61 -32.09 51.52
CA GLY A 155 -4.02 -31.94 50.20
C GLY A 155 -5.08 -31.81 49.09
N ALA A 156 -6.19 -32.56 49.19
CA ALA A 156 -7.32 -32.46 48.28
C ALA A 156 -8.01 -31.08 48.35
N VAL A 157 -8.13 -30.48 49.54
CA VAL A 157 -8.64 -29.11 49.71
C VAL A 157 -7.74 -28.10 48.96
N GLN A 158 -6.43 -28.19 49.17
CA GLN A 158 -5.48 -27.29 48.50
C GLN A 158 -5.54 -27.42 46.98
N ALA A 159 -5.62 -28.65 46.45
CA ALA A 159 -5.77 -28.89 45.01
C ALA A 159 -7.07 -28.28 44.44
N ALA A 160 -8.19 -28.47 45.18
CA ALA A 160 -9.48 -27.89 44.77
C ALA A 160 -9.51 -26.34 44.84
N GLU A 161 -8.84 -25.76 45.83
CA GLU A 161 -8.65 -24.31 45.98
C GLU A 161 -7.88 -23.74 44.78
N GLN A 162 -6.74 -24.36 44.41
CA GLN A 162 -5.96 -23.94 43.28
C GLN A 162 -6.70 -24.10 41.95
N ALA A 163 -7.52 -25.15 41.80
CA ALA A 163 -8.35 -25.36 40.63
C ALA A 163 -9.42 -24.25 40.48
N LEU A 164 -10.09 -23.90 41.60
CA LEU A 164 -11.04 -22.79 41.61
C LEU A 164 -10.37 -21.44 41.26
N LEU A 165 -9.24 -21.16 41.93
CA LEU A 165 -8.50 -19.93 41.73
C LEU A 165 -8.05 -19.77 40.26
N ALA A 166 -7.62 -20.86 39.61
CA ALA A 166 -7.23 -20.86 38.21
C ALA A 166 -8.41 -20.49 37.28
N LEU A 167 -9.62 -20.97 37.60
CA LEU A 167 -10.84 -20.57 36.85
C LEU A 167 -11.26 -19.12 37.14
N GLU A 168 -11.15 -18.66 38.40
CA GLU A 168 -11.51 -17.29 38.78
C GLU A 168 -10.52 -16.25 38.22
N HIS A 169 -9.26 -16.60 38.02
CA HIS A 169 -8.30 -15.75 37.31
C HIS A 169 -8.60 -15.63 35.82
N GLY A 170 -9.32 -16.61 35.24
CA GLY A 170 -9.78 -16.58 33.84
C GLY A 170 -8.64 -16.75 32.86
N THR A 171 -8.86 -16.18 31.65
CA THR A 171 -7.91 -16.24 30.54
C THR A 171 -6.68 -15.37 30.83
N ARG A 172 -5.50 -15.88 30.49
CA ARG A 172 -4.24 -15.14 30.66
C ARG A 172 -4.20 -13.90 29.77
N VAL A 173 -3.63 -12.81 30.27
CA VAL A 173 -3.51 -11.54 29.54
C VAL A 173 -2.78 -11.73 28.21
N GLU A 174 -1.77 -12.61 28.16
CA GLU A 174 -1.03 -12.91 26.94
C GLU A 174 -1.90 -13.59 25.87
N GLN A 175 -2.85 -14.44 26.28
CA GLN A 175 -3.77 -15.10 25.36
C GLN A 175 -4.77 -14.10 24.77
N VAL A 176 -5.26 -13.16 25.58
CA VAL A 176 -6.12 -12.07 25.12
C VAL A 176 -5.34 -11.18 24.13
N ALA A 177 -4.10 -10.81 24.46
CA ALA A 177 -3.26 -10.01 23.57
C ALA A 177 -2.96 -10.73 22.23
N GLN A 178 -2.75 -12.04 22.24
CA GLN A 178 -2.61 -12.84 21.02
C GLN A 178 -3.90 -12.83 20.20
N GLY A 179 -5.06 -12.94 20.83
CA GLY A 179 -6.36 -12.85 20.16
C GLY A 179 -6.59 -11.47 19.55
N GLU A 180 -6.21 -10.39 20.23
CA GLU A 180 -6.26 -9.02 19.69
C GLU A 180 -5.37 -8.85 18.47
N ALA A 181 -4.14 -9.35 18.52
CA ALA A 181 -3.21 -9.30 17.39
C ALA A 181 -3.72 -10.11 16.19
N ALA A 182 -4.34 -11.27 16.42
CA ALA A 182 -4.96 -12.09 15.38
C ALA A 182 -6.13 -11.36 14.71
N LEU A 183 -7.01 -10.73 15.48
CA LEU A 183 -8.12 -9.93 14.96
C LEU A 183 -7.60 -8.74 14.13
N GLN A 184 -6.63 -8.01 14.66
CA GLN A 184 -6.02 -6.87 13.95
C GLN A 184 -5.39 -7.29 12.62
N SER A 185 -4.70 -8.42 12.59
CA SER A 185 -4.10 -8.96 11.35
C SER A 185 -5.18 -9.31 10.32
N ALA A 186 -6.24 -10.01 10.72
CA ALA A 186 -7.34 -10.36 9.82
C ALA A 186 -8.08 -9.14 9.29
N GLN A 187 -8.32 -8.13 10.13
CA GLN A 187 -8.93 -6.86 9.71
C GLN A 187 -8.05 -6.10 8.71
N ALA A 188 -6.74 -6.08 8.93
CA ALA A 188 -5.80 -5.44 8.00
C ALA A 188 -5.80 -6.12 6.62
N GLN A 189 -5.91 -7.44 6.57
CA GLN A 189 -6.01 -8.20 5.33
C GLN A 189 -7.32 -7.88 4.58
N ALA A 190 -8.46 -7.86 5.29
CA ALA A 190 -9.74 -7.47 4.69
C ALA A 190 -9.71 -6.02 4.19
N ALA A 191 -9.13 -5.10 4.94
CA ALA A 191 -8.98 -3.70 4.53
C ALA A 191 -8.11 -3.54 3.28
N ALA A 192 -7.01 -4.28 3.17
CA ALA A 192 -6.15 -4.30 1.98
C ALA A 192 -6.91 -4.79 0.74
N GLN A 193 -7.71 -5.86 0.89
CA GLN A 193 -8.54 -6.38 -0.20
C GLN A 193 -9.66 -5.42 -0.59
N ALA A 194 -10.28 -4.71 0.38
CA ALA A 194 -11.26 -3.67 0.11
C ALA A 194 -10.68 -2.51 -0.71
N VAL A 195 -9.41 -2.15 -0.49
CA VAL A 195 -8.70 -1.17 -1.33
C VAL A 195 -8.53 -1.69 -2.75
N THR A 196 -8.17 -2.97 -2.92
CA THR A 196 -8.04 -3.60 -4.25
C THR A 196 -9.39 -3.58 -4.97
N LEU A 197 -10.48 -3.95 -4.31
CA LEU A 197 -11.83 -3.92 -4.89
C LEU A 197 -12.21 -2.51 -5.37
N ARG A 198 -11.99 -1.48 -4.55
CA ARG A 198 -12.27 -0.09 -4.96
C ARG A 198 -11.45 0.37 -6.15
N LYS A 199 -10.22 -0.13 -6.30
CA LYS A 199 -9.35 0.21 -7.42
C LYS A 199 -9.76 -0.45 -8.74
N LEU A 200 -10.72 -1.39 -8.74
CA LEU A 200 -11.26 -1.99 -9.97
C LEU A 200 -12.10 -0.98 -10.78
N ASP A 201 -12.65 0.03 -10.13
CA ASP A 201 -13.19 1.22 -10.80
C ASP A 201 -12.04 2.21 -11.00
N LEU A 202 -11.44 2.18 -12.18
CA LEU A 202 -10.29 3.04 -12.51
C LEU A 202 -10.74 4.47 -12.78
N VAL A 203 -10.10 5.39 -12.08
CA VAL A 203 -10.34 6.83 -12.22
C VAL A 203 -9.07 7.56 -12.63
N ALA A 204 -9.24 8.71 -13.28
CA ALA A 204 -8.13 9.55 -13.68
C ALA A 204 -7.41 10.15 -12.45
N PRO A 205 -6.11 9.90 -12.24
CA PRO A 205 -5.39 10.45 -11.10
C PRO A 205 -5.15 11.95 -11.21
N ARG A 206 -5.17 12.48 -12.44
CA ARG A 206 -5.03 13.90 -12.75
C ARG A 206 -5.87 14.25 -13.98
N ALA A 207 -6.21 15.52 -14.13
CA ALA A 207 -6.80 16.02 -15.37
C ALA A 207 -5.82 15.87 -16.53
N GLY A 208 -6.34 15.54 -17.71
CA GLY A 208 -5.53 15.32 -18.90
C GLY A 208 -6.35 14.82 -20.08
N ARG A 209 -5.65 14.40 -21.13
CA ARG A 209 -6.24 13.81 -22.32
C ARG A 209 -5.88 12.35 -22.44
N VAL A 210 -6.83 11.49 -22.75
CA VAL A 210 -6.58 10.06 -23.02
C VAL A 210 -5.72 9.94 -24.28
N ASP A 211 -4.51 9.38 -24.16
CA ASP A 211 -3.57 9.14 -25.24
C ASP A 211 -3.82 7.79 -25.91
N ALA A 212 -3.93 6.74 -25.09
CA ALA A 212 -4.14 5.39 -25.61
C ALA A 212 -4.93 4.52 -24.63
N LEU A 213 -5.68 3.58 -25.19
CA LEU A 213 -6.38 2.49 -24.51
C LEU A 213 -5.85 1.15 -25.07
N PRO A 214 -4.75 0.61 -24.52
CA PRO A 214 -4.08 -0.59 -25.09
C PRO A 214 -4.94 -1.85 -25.06
N TYR A 215 -5.95 -1.90 -24.20
CA TYR A 215 -6.85 -3.05 -24.01
C TYR A 215 -8.29 -2.68 -24.40
N ARG A 216 -9.06 -3.71 -24.79
CA ARG A 216 -10.44 -3.58 -25.24
C ARG A 216 -11.40 -4.20 -24.22
N LEU A 217 -12.69 -3.91 -24.40
CA LEU A 217 -13.76 -4.54 -23.62
C LEU A 217 -13.70 -6.06 -23.81
N GLY A 218 -13.71 -6.80 -22.70
CA GLY A 218 -13.58 -8.25 -22.66
C GLY A 218 -12.15 -8.77 -22.53
N ASP A 219 -11.12 -7.93 -22.67
CA ASP A 219 -9.74 -8.35 -22.47
C ASP A 219 -9.44 -8.50 -20.98
N GLN A 220 -8.55 -9.43 -20.66
CA GLN A 220 -7.97 -9.61 -19.33
C GLN A 220 -6.51 -9.11 -19.33
N ALA A 221 -6.24 -8.04 -18.59
CA ALA A 221 -4.90 -7.49 -18.49
C ALA A 221 -4.17 -8.08 -17.27
N PRO A 222 -2.86 -8.38 -17.38
CA PRO A 222 -2.06 -8.76 -16.21
C PRO A 222 -1.89 -7.59 -15.24
N VAL A 223 -1.67 -7.90 -13.96
CA VAL A 223 -1.41 -6.89 -12.92
C VAL A 223 -0.26 -5.97 -13.32
N GLY A 224 -0.45 -4.67 -13.19
CA GLY A 224 0.54 -3.66 -13.56
C GLY A 224 0.56 -3.28 -15.04
N ALA A 225 -0.20 -3.95 -15.91
CA ALA A 225 -0.31 -3.57 -17.31
C ALA A 225 -0.94 -2.17 -17.47
N PRO A 226 -0.48 -1.36 -18.43
CA PRO A 226 -1.04 -0.05 -18.70
C PRO A 226 -2.43 -0.17 -19.32
N LEU A 227 -3.48 0.14 -18.57
CA LEU A 227 -4.85 0.10 -19.08
C LEU A 227 -5.24 1.41 -19.75
N VAL A 228 -4.81 2.54 -19.22
CA VAL A 228 -5.04 3.87 -19.80
C VAL A 228 -3.75 4.67 -19.72
N VAL A 229 -3.42 5.34 -20.82
CA VAL A 229 -2.31 6.31 -20.86
C VAL A 229 -2.93 7.69 -20.98
N LEU A 230 -2.59 8.60 -20.05
CA LEU A 230 -3.05 9.98 -20.02
C LEU A 230 -1.90 10.94 -20.33
N LEU A 231 -2.13 11.90 -21.22
CA LEU A 231 -1.30 13.08 -21.37
C LEU A 231 -1.76 14.12 -20.36
N VAL A 232 -0.85 14.54 -19.49
CA VAL A 232 -1.15 15.49 -18.42
C VAL A 232 -0.36 16.79 -18.61
N GLY A 233 -0.86 17.88 -18.04
CA GLY A 233 -0.28 19.21 -18.19
C GLY A 233 -0.96 20.01 -19.29
N ASP A 234 -0.78 21.34 -19.22
CA ASP A 234 -1.49 22.27 -20.11
C ASP A 234 -0.82 22.41 -21.48
N HIS A 235 0.47 22.07 -21.57
CA HIS A 235 1.29 22.27 -22.75
C HIS A 235 2.30 21.15 -22.95
N PRO A 236 2.62 20.80 -24.23
CA PRO A 236 3.73 19.92 -24.52
C PRO A 236 5.06 20.60 -24.21
N TYR A 237 6.10 19.83 -24.02
CA TYR A 237 7.47 20.30 -23.89
C TYR A 237 8.35 19.70 -25.00
N ALA A 238 9.33 20.50 -25.46
CA ALA A 238 10.33 20.02 -26.40
C ALA A 238 11.53 19.45 -25.62
N ARG A 239 11.84 18.19 -25.86
CA ARG A 239 13.07 17.59 -25.36
C ARG A 239 14.14 17.72 -26.40
N VAL A 240 15.17 18.52 -26.12
CA VAL A 240 16.26 18.79 -27.06
C VAL A 240 17.59 18.27 -26.49
N TYR A 241 18.44 17.78 -27.38
CA TYR A 241 19.79 17.33 -27.05
C TYR A 241 20.78 18.41 -27.49
N LEU A 242 21.40 19.04 -26.50
CA LEU A 242 22.37 20.11 -26.74
C LEU A 242 23.78 19.54 -26.84
N PRO A 243 24.51 19.80 -27.93
CA PRO A 243 25.95 19.54 -28.00
C PRO A 243 26.70 20.27 -26.87
N GLU A 244 27.79 19.69 -26.39
CA GLU A 244 28.52 20.22 -25.23
C GLU A 244 28.92 21.71 -25.34
N PRO A 245 29.37 22.23 -26.49
CA PRO A 245 29.71 23.66 -26.62
C PRO A 245 28.49 24.58 -26.42
N LEU A 246 27.27 24.14 -26.76
CA LEU A 246 26.03 24.90 -26.56
C LEU A 246 25.50 24.78 -25.14
N ARG A 247 25.74 23.67 -24.46
CA ARG A 247 25.25 23.40 -23.12
C ARG A 247 25.70 24.44 -22.09
N LEU A 248 26.94 24.94 -22.23
CA LEU A 248 27.51 25.94 -21.33
C LEU A 248 26.87 27.33 -21.53
N LYS A 249 26.28 27.60 -22.70
CA LYS A 249 25.70 28.90 -23.08
C LYS A 249 24.21 29.01 -22.70
N VAL A 250 23.51 27.88 -22.43
CA VAL A 250 22.08 27.87 -22.17
C VAL A 250 21.83 27.92 -20.66
N ARG A 251 21.01 28.89 -20.22
CA ARG A 251 20.59 29.07 -18.81
C ARG A 251 19.11 28.72 -18.64
N VAL A 252 18.74 28.28 -17.44
CA VAL A 252 17.34 28.06 -17.07
C VAL A 252 16.57 29.38 -17.18
N GLY A 253 15.37 29.32 -17.74
CA GLY A 253 14.53 30.52 -17.96
C GLY A 253 14.87 31.29 -19.25
N GLN A 254 15.96 30.95 -19.96
CA GLN A 254 16.31 31.60 -21.22
C GLN A 254 15.24 31.34 -22.27
N ALA A 255 14.84 32.38 -23.00
CA ALA A 255 13.91 32.27 -24.14
C ALA A 255 14.51 31.38 -25.22
N ALA A 256 13.68 30.54 -25.81
CA ALA A 256 14.00 29.68 -26.93
C ALA A 256 12.88 29.68 -27.93
N GLN A 257 13.18 29.34 -29.18
CA GLN A 257 12.21 29.17 -30.26
C GLN A 257 12.23 27.70 -30.69
N VAL A 258 11.03 27.12 -30.81
CA VAL A 258 10.86 25.76 -31.31
C VAL A 258 10.19 25.83 -32.65
N HIS A 259 10.86 25.32 -33.69
CA HIS A 259 10.36 25.30 -35.06
C HIS A 259 9.71 23.94 -35.33
N LEU A 260 8.41 23.93 -35.63
CA LEU A 260 7.62 22.76 -35.95
C LEU A 260 6.99 22.91 -37.33
N GLN A 261 7.45 22.18 -38.34
CA GLN A 261 6.87 22.16 -39.69
C GLN A 261 6.42 23.54 -40.19
N GLY A 262 7.30 24.55 -40.08
CA GLY A 262 6.99 25.91 -40.54
C GLY A 262 6.28 26.82 -39.52
N ARG A 263 5.93 26.32 -38.35
CA ARG A 263 5.42 27.12 -37.22
C ARG A 263 6.54 27.39 -36.20
N VAL A 264 6.58 28.58 -35.65
CA VAL A 264 7.51 28.98 -34.61
C VAL A 264 6.77 29.15 -33.31
N CYS A 265 7.16 28.38 -32.31
CA CYS A 265 6.59 28.43 -30.97
C CYS A 265 7.58 29.07 -30.00
N ALA A 266 7.10 29.99 -29.18
CA ALA A 266 7.89 30.53 -28.08
C ALA A 266 8.03 29.49 -26.96
N ALA A 267 9.23 29.36 -26.37
CA ALA A 267 9.53 28.42 -25.34
C ALA A 267 10.53 29.00 -24.31
N SER A 268 10.58 28.49 -23.15
CA SER A 268 11.61 28.80 -22.14
C SER A 268 12.40 27.56 -21.74
N ALA A 269 13.72 27.72 -21.58
CA ALA A 269 14.57 26.63 -21.18
C ALA A 269 14.27 26.18 -19.72
N ALA A 270 13.96 24.92 -19.53
CA ALA A 270 13.78 24.29 -18.21
C ALA A 270 14.75 23.12 -18.02
N ILE A 271 15.13 22.80 -16.79
CA ILE A 271 15.91 21.60 -16.47
C ILE A 271 14.96 20.63 -15.75
N PRO A 272 14.76 19.41 -16.26
CA PRO A 272 14.01 18.40 -15.53
C PRO A 272 14.75 18.02 -14.26
N ALA A 273 14.03 17.85 -13.15
CA ALA A 273 14.58 17.56 -11.82
C ALA A 273 15.34 16.24 -11.73
N SER A 274 15.23 15.34 -12.70
CA SER A 274 15.67 13.94 -12.56
C SER A 274 16.85 13.47 -13.42
N ARG A 275 17.40 14.26 -14.37
CA ARG A 275 18.54 13.80 -15.20
C ARG A 275 19.51 14.90 -15.59
N ARG A 276 20.79 14.69 -15.30
CA ARG A 276 21.90 15.63 -15.55
C ARG A 276 22.29 15.86 -17.01
N THR A 277 21.70 15.17 -17.99
CA THR A 277 22.15 15.16 -19.38
C THR A 277 21.16 15.71 -20.41
N THR A 278 19.91 15.97 -20.03
CA THR A 278 18.89 16.44 -20.98
C THR A 278 18.24 17.70 -20.44
N ARG A 279 18.24 18.78 -21.21
CA ARG A 279 17.46 19.98 -20.91
C ARG A 279 16.16 19.92 -21.71
N SER A 280 15.01 19.95 -21.03
CA SER A 280 13.72 20.15 -21.66
C SER A 280 13.38 21.63 -21.72
N VAL A 281 12.72 22.02 -22.79
CA VAL A 281 12.25 23.38 -22.99
C VAL A 281 10.73 23.33 -22.93
N ALA A 282 10.12 23.99 -21.94
CA ALA A 282 8.68 24.11 -21.87
C ALA A 282 8.21 25.01 -23.02
N THR A 283 7.29 24.52 -23.85
CA THR A 283 6.83 25.19 -25.03
C THR A 283 5.37 25.57 -24.89
N THR A 284 5.05 26.85 -24.97
CA THR A 284 3.69 27.35 -25.11
C THR A 284 3.44 27.66 -26.58
N CYS A 285 2.93 26.69 -27.31
CA CYS A 285 2.40 26.97 -28.65
C CYS A 285 0.94 27.42 -28.47
N ARG A 286 0.68 28.75 -28.58
CA ARG A 286 -0.68 29.25 -28.82
C ARG A 286 -0.95 29.14 -30.31
N GLY A 287 -1.99 28.34 -30.66
CA GLY A 287 -2.53 28.26 -32.02
C GLY A 287 -3.32 29.48 -32.39
#